data_7c663f2a2ffaa2f48407b6bd440d91c6
#
_entry.id   7c663f2a2ffaa2f48407b6bd440d91c6
#
_cell.length_a   1.000
_cell.length_b   1.000
_cell.length_c   1.000
_cell.angle_alpha   90.00
_cell.angle_beta   90.00
_cell.angle_gamma   90.00
#
_symmetry.space_group_name_H-M   'P 1'
#
loop_
_entity.id
_entity.type
_entity.pdbx_description
1 polymer ?
#
loop_
_entity_poly.entity_id
_entity_poly.type
_entity_poly.pdbx_seq_one_letter_code
_entity_poly.pdbx_strand_id
1 'polypeptide(L)'
;MNVLLVDGYAPHPKFFCKTTHMGNVTELTAMQKRSYGAPTVRIDKDHYKDLRSGCIHEYAHGETRADNADSVRRTLATVRALINCNVTVPQNCRWLTFTYAENMTDEKRLSADWKKFWQKFKRWCVRNYVDEPEFIGVVEPQGRGAWHMHVFFIWSHTAPYLDNNTVIAPMWGHGFTKTKSVTNCDNVGAYFSAYLGDMPLDEFQDLAPDEQATTFVINEKPVTDQDGQTVTKKIVKGGRLKLYPPGMNIVRSSKGVKRPTVEFSSYEEAQKKVCGQTQTFKAGYSLVGDDGNEVNQVYKEYYNAVRKDMQE
;
A
#
# COMPACT_ATOMS: atom_id res chain seq x y z
N MET A 1 6.96 19.73 14.28
CA MET A 1 5.81 20.16 13.42
C MET A 1 4.61 19.30 13.74
N ASN A 2 3.52 19.88 14.23
CA ASN A 2 2.29 19.20 14.61
C ASN A 2 1.28 19.26 13.45
N VAL A 3 0.41 18.24 13.37
CA VAL A 3 -0.66 18.15 12.36
C VAL A 3 -1.99 18.18 13.11
N LEU A 4 -2.81 19.20 12.86
CA LEU A 4 -4.15 19.31 13.43
C LEU A 4 -5.18 19.04 12.33
N LEU A 5 -6.18 18.23 12.65
CA LEU A 5 -7.33 18.01 11.78
C LEU A 5 -8.23 19.23 11.85
N VAL A 6 -8.70 19.70 10.70
CA VAL A 6 -9.61 20.86 10.60
C VAL A 6 -10.94 20.41 10.01
N ASP A 7 -11.99 20.45 10.83
CA ASP A 7 -13.34 20.14 10.40
C ASP A 7 -13.97 21.31 9.63
N GLY A 8 -14.72 21.01 8.57
CA GLY A 8 -15.47 21.99 7.79
C GLY A 8 -14.64 22.92 6.91
N TYR A 9 -13.31 22.72 6.82
CA TYR A 9 -12.44 23.54 5.99
C TYR A 9 -12.64 23.23 4.50
N ALA A 10 -12.79 24.29 3.69
CA ALA A 10 -12.86 24.21 2.23
C ALA A 10 -11.66 24.96 1.62
N PRO A 11 -10.87 24.33 0.73
CA PRO A 11 -9.72 25.02 0.12
C PRO A 11 -10.17 26.20 -0.74
N HIS A 12 -9.36 27.26 -0.71
CA HIS A 12 -9.59 28.37 -1.60
C HIS A 12 -9.39 27.96 -3.07
N PRO A 13 -10.23 28.39 -4.04
CA PRO A 13 -10.15 27.98 -5.45
C PRO A 13 -8.76 28.13 -6.10
N LYS A 14 -7.98 29.14 -5.68
CA LYS A 14 -6.64 29.42 -6.18
C LYS A 14 -5.51 28.67 -5.45
N PHE A 15 -5.83 27.82 -4.47
CA PHE A 15 -4.79 27.01 -3.82
C PHE A 15 -4.07 26.15 -4.83
N PHE A 16 -2.77 25.98 -4.61
CA PHE A 16 -1.98 25.05 -5.40
C PHE A 16 -2.47 23.62 -5.16
N CYS A 17 -2.81 22.92 -6.22
CA CYS A 17 -3.32 21.56 -6.15
C CYS A 17 -2.43 20.59 -6.91
N LYS A 18 -2.01 19.54 -6.22
CA LYS A 18 -1.41 18.35 -6.79
C LYS A 18 -2.51 17.34 -7.05
N THR A 19 -2.73 16.98 -8.31
CA THR A 19 -3.63 15.90 -8.73
C THR A 19 -2.82 14.65 -9.02
N THR A 20 -3.17 13.53 -8.39
CA THR A 20 -2.53 12.23 -8.62
C THR A 20 -3.56 11.27 -9.17
N HIS A 21 -3.36 10.82 -10.41
CA HIS A 21 -4.23 9.84 -11.07
C HIS A 21 -3.72 8.42 -10.84
N MET A 22 -4.60 7.56 -10.34
CA MET A 22 -4.31 6.17 -9.98
C MET A 22 -5.42 5.25 -10.54
N GLY A 23 -5.47 5.11 -11.87
CA GLY A 23 -6.53 4.34 -12.54
C GLY A 23 -7.92 4.95 -12.28
N ASN A 24 -8.79 4.22 -11.60
CA ASN A 24 -10.14 4.68 -11.26
C ASN A 24 -10.17 5.65 -10.07
N VAL A 25 -9.05 5.83 -9.38
CA VAL A 25 -8.96 6.71 -8.20
C VAL A 25 -8.15 7.95 -8.53
N THR A 26 -8.66 9.11 -8.18
CA THR A 26 -7.95 10.40 -8.28
C THR A 26 -7.81 11.01 -6.88
N GLU A 27 -6.58 11.38 -6.50
CA GLU A 27 -6.28 12.13 -5.28
C GLU A 27 -6.02 13.59 -5.61
N LEU A 28 -6.75 14.49 -4.98
CA LEU A 28 -6.45 15.93 -4.96
C LEU A 28 -5.77 16.27 -3.63
N THR A 29 -4.64 16.97 -3.70
CA THR A 29 -3.98 17.55 -2.52
C THR A 29 -3.83 19.06 -2.75
N ALA A 30 -4.77 19.84 -2.19
CA ALA A 30 -4.72 21.29 -2.23
C ALA A 30 -3.88 21.83 -1.07
N MET A 31 -3.04 22.84 -1.33
CA MET A 31 -2.13 23.45 -0.35
C MET A 31 -2.19 24.97 -0.44
N GLN A 32 -2.24 25.62 0.72
CA GLN A 32 -2.16 27.09 0.78
C GLN A 32 -0.80 27.57 0.27
N LYS A 33 0.27 26.92 0.72
CA LYS A 33 1.64 27.19 0.28
C LYS A 33 2.21 25.95 -0.41
N ARG A 34 2.78 26.15 -1.59
CA ARG A 34 3.40 25.06 -2.35
C ARG A 34 4.60 24.49 -1.59
N SER A 35 4.61 23.18 -1.41
CA SER A 35 5.80 22.46 -0.94
C SER A 35 6.72 22.15 -2.11
N TYR A 36 7.97 22.59 -2.04
CA TYR A 36 9.00 22.34 -3.05
C TYR A 36 9.78 21.04 -2.83
N GLY A 37 9.26 20.15 -1.99
CA GLY A 37 9.89 18.88 -1.64
C GLY A 37 10.92 19.02 -0.51
N ALA A 38 11.53 17.91 -0.14
CA ALA A 38 12.59 17.91 0.86
C ALA A 38 13.84 18.56 0.26
N PRO A 39 14.45 19.53 0.93
CA PRO A 39 15.67 20.18 0.46
C PRO A 39 16.91 19.30 0.64
N THR A 40 16.76 18.00 0.52
CA THR A 40 17.81 17.02 0.79
C THR A 40 18.04 16.11 -0.42
N VAL A 41 19.30 15.76 -0.69
CA VAL A 41 19.69 14.79 -1.71
C VAL A 41 20.44 13.65 -1.03
N ARG A 42 20.02 12.43 -1.30
CA ARG A 42 20.70 11.22 -0.84
C ARG A 42 22.08 11.13 -1.52
N ILE A 43 23.13 10.92 -0.75
CA ILE A 43 24.49 10.67 -1.24
C ILE A 43 24.70 9.16 -1.34
N ASP A 44 24.51 8.44 -0.24
CA ASP A 44 24.64 6.99 -0.15
C ASP A 44 23.59 6.37 0.80
N LYS A 45 23.82 5.17 1.30
CA LYS A 45 22.89 4.49 2.21
C LYS A 45 22.84 5.15 3.60
N ASP A 46 23.91 5.80 4.03
CA ASP A 46 24.09 6.32 5.37
C ASP A 46 24.04 7.86 5.42
N HIS A 47 24.23 8.57 4.27
CA HIS A 47 24.35 10.02 4.24
C HIS A 47 23.40 10.72 3.29
N TYR A 48 22.98 11.92 3.67
CA TYR A 48 22.25 12.87 2.80
C TYR A 48 22.84 14.29 2.93
N LYS A 49 22.69 15.07 1.86
CA LYS A 49 23.05 16.49 1.83
C LYS A 49 21.80 17.33 1.98
N ASP A 50 21.77 18.26 2.92
CA ASP A 50 20.80 19.35 2.98
C ASP A 50 21.20 20.42 1.95
N LEU A 51 20.31 20.70 1.01
CA LEU A 51 20.55 21.66 -0.08
C LEU A 51 20.49 23.11 0.37
N ARG A 52 19.91 23.40 1.54
CA ARG A 52 19.84 24.77 2.09
C ARG A 52 21.13 25.14 2.80
N SER A 53 21.60 24.28 3.68
CA SER A 53 22.84 24.49 4.44
C SER A 53 24.08 24.06 3.68
N GLY A 54 23.94 23.14 2.70
CA GLY A 54 25.05 22.47 2.03
C GLY A 54 25.73 21.39 2.87
N CYS A 55 25.30 21.18 4.11
CA CYS A 55 25.87 20.23 5.04
C CYS A 55 25.50 18.78 4.70
N ILE A 56 26.40 17.86 5.01
CA ILE A 56 26.17 16.41 4.94
C ILE A 56 25.76 15.95 6.34
N HIS A 57 24.71 15.16 6.38
CA HIS A 57 24.15 14.56 7.59
C HIS A 57 24.08 13.05 7.44
N GLU A 58 24.21 12.34 8.55
CA GLU A 58 23.94 10.91 8.62
C GLU A 58 22.44 10.64 8.80
N TYR A 59 21.95 9.54 8.18
CA TYR A 59 20.62 9.04 8.48
C TYR A 59 20.60 8.39 9.85
N ALA A 60 19.61 8.71 10.67
CA ALA A 60 19.30 7.90 11.84
C ALA A 60 18.71 6.56 11.35
N HIS A 61 19.44 5.47 11.54
CA HIS A 61 18.97 4.13 11.23
C HIS A 61 18.28 3.54 12.44
N GLY A 62 16.99 3.17 12.26
CA GLY A 62 16.25 2.40 13.26
C GLY A 62 16.59 0.92 13.19
N GLU A 63 16.32 0.18 14.26
CA GLU A 63 16.50 -1.28 14.34
C GLU A 63 15.41 -2.01 13.53
N THR A 64 14.24 -1.40 13.40
CA THR A 64 13.09 -1.95 12.67
C THR A 64 12.47 -0.93 11.71
N ARG A 65 11.60 -1.40 10.85
CA ARG A 65 10.80 -0.52 9.98
C ARG A 65 9.85 0.38 10.78
N ALA A 66 9.42 -0.05 11.96
CA ALA A 66 8.52 0.73 12.81
C ALA A 66 9.14 2.05 13.27
N ASP A 67 10.47 2.09 13.41
CA ASP A 67 11.21 3.28 13.85
C ASP A 67 11.19 4.42 12.81
N ASN A 68 10.78 4.12 11.57
CA ASN A 68 10.64 5.11 10.49
C ASN A 68 9.20 5.14 9.93
N ALA A 69 8.28 5.75 10.68
CA ALA A 69 6.87 5.86 10.31
C ALA A 69 6.64 6.50 8.93
N ASP A 70 7.47 7.47 8.53
CA ASP A 70 7.34 8.13 7.22
C ASP A 70 7.76 7.23 6.06
N SER A 71 8.78 6.39 6.24
CA SER A 71 9.16 5.38 5.26
C SER A 71 8.05 4.36 5.04
N VAL A 72 7.41 3.94 6.13
CA VAL A 72 6.26 3.02 6.09
C VAL A 72 5.08 3.65 5.38
N ARG A 73 4.67 4.86 5.75
CA ARG A 73 3.58 5.60 5.09
C ARG A 73 3.81 5.72 3.60
N ARG A 74 5.04 6.05 3.17
CA ARG A 74 5.42 6.13 1.75
C ARG A 74 5.32 4.77 1.05
N THR A 75 5.75 3.69 1.71
CA THR A 75 5.64 2.34 1.16
C THR A 75 4.17 1.94 0.96
N LEU A 76 3.31 2.15 1.97
CA LEU A 76 1.88 1.84 1.88
C LEU A 76 1.16 2.70 0.83
N ALA A 77 1.51 3.98 0.73
CA ALA A 77 0.99 4.86 -0.32
C ALA A 77 1.41 4.39 -1.72
N THR A 78 2.66 3.94 -1.88
CA THR A 78 3.18 3.38 -3.14
C THR A 78 2.43 2.12 -3.52
N VAL A 79 2.24 1.18 -2.58
CA VAL A 79 1.46 -0.06 -2.82
C VAL A 79 0.06 0.28 -3.29
N ARG A 80 -0.64 1.17 -2.57
CA ARG A 80 -2.00 1.60 -2.91
C ARG A 80 -2.06 2.19 -4.32
N ALA A 81 -1.14 3.08 -4.61
CA ALA A 81 -1.09 3.75 -5.92
C ALA A 81 -0.83 2.76 -7.06
N LEU A 82 0.14 1.84 -6.90
CA LEU A 82 0.43 0.83 -7.91
C LEU A 82 -0.76 -0.10 -8.16
N ILE A 83 -1.40 -0.58 -7.09
CA ILE A 83 -2.56 -1.46 -7.21
C ILE A 83 -3.70 -0.72 -7.91
N ASN A 84 -4.03 0.50 -7.48
CA ASN A 84 -5.10 1.28 -8.09
C ASN A 84 -4.84 1.61 -9.57
N CYS A 85 -3.58 1.86 -9.96
CA CYS A 85 -3.21 2.11 -11.37
C CYS A 85 -3.42 0.89 -12.27
N ASN A 86 -3.35 -0.33 -11.73
CA ASN A 86 -3.28 -1.54 -12.54
C ASN A 86 -4.48 -2.47 -12.35
N VAL A 87 -5.11 -2.49 -11.18
CA VAL A 87 -6.31 -3.29 -10.88
C VAL A 87 -7.56 -2.43 -11.12
N THR A 88 -7.72 -1.94 -12.35
CA THR A 88 -8.86 -1.07 -12.74
C THR A 88 -10.09 -1.87 -13.15
N VAL A 89 -9.89 -3.10 -13.61
CA VAL A 89 -10.94 -4.06 -14.00
C VAL A 89 -10.73 -5.33 -13.18
N PRO A 90 -11.52 -5.58 -12.14
CA PRO A 90 -11.31 -6.71 -11.22
C PRO A 90 -11.25 -8.08 -11.90
N GLN A 91 -12.04 -8.28 -12.97
CA GLN A 91 -12.08 -9.54 -13.75
C GLN A 91 -10.75 -9.87 -14.42
N ASN A 92 -9.92 -8.86 -14.68
CA ASN A 92 -8.60 -9.01 -15.30
C ASN A 92 -7.52 -9.43 -14.30
N CYS A 93 -7.89 -9.66 -13.05
CA CYS A 93 -6.93 -9.88 -11.98
C CYS A 93 -7.16 -11.20 -11.24
N ARG A 94 -6.06 -11.77 -10.73
CA ARG A 94 -6.08 -12.84 -9.72
C ARG A 94 -5.20 -12.40 -8.56
N TRP A 95 -5.70 -12.65 -7.36
CA TRP A 95 -4.95 -12.44 -6.14
C TRP A 95 -4.45 -13.78 -5.61
N LEU A 96 -3.14 -13.91 -5.52
CA LEU A 96 -2.47 -15.11 -5.05
C LEU A 96 -1.81 -14.84 -3.69
N THR A 97 -1.83 -15.85 -2.83
CA THR A 97 -1.07 -15.85 -1.58
C THR A 97 -0.11 -17.02 -1.61
N PHE A 98 1.15 -16.77 -1.26
CA PHE A 98 2.22 -17.77 -1.15
C PHE A 98 2.73 -17.80 0.27
N THR A 99 2.83 -18.99 0.86
CA THR A 99 3.31 -19.20 2.21
C THR A 99 4.40 -20.25 2.24
N TYR A 100 5.12 -20.34 3.35
CA TYR A 100 6.04 -21.42 3.63
C TYR A 100 5.46 -22.34 4.71
N ALA A 101 5.66 -23.65 4.57
CA ALA A 101 5.27 -24.63 5.58
C ALA A 101 6.14 -24.48 6.84
N GLU A 102 7.43 -24.20 6.65
CA GLU A 102 8.39 -23.92 7.71
C GLU A 102 8.35 -22.44 8.14
N ASN A 103 8.96 -22.11 9.28
CA ASN A 103 9.15 -20.72 9.70
C ASN A 103 10.31 -20.06 8.92
N MET A 104 10.08 -19.74 7.67
CA MET A 104 11.06 -19.21 6.73
C MET A 104 11.19 -17.70 6.88
N THR A 105 12.31 -17.23 7.40
CA THR A 105 12.61 -15.82 7.67
C THR A 105 13.71 -15.22 6.77
N ASP A 106 14.32 -16.04 5.88
CA ASP A 106 15.40 -15.61 5.00
C ASP A 106 14.85 -14.83 3.78
N GLU A 107 15.12 -13.54 3.74
CA GLU A 107 14.71 -12.64 2.65
C GLU A 107 15.38 -12.99 1.29
N LYS A 108 16.64 -13.44 1.32
CA LYS A 108 17.36 -13.81 0.08
C LYS A 108 16.76 -15.08 -0.53
N ARG A 109 16.42 -16.04 0.33
CA ARG A 109 15.74 -17.27 -0.08
C ARG A 109 14.37 -16.96 -0.66
N LEU A 110 13.56 -16.11 0.00
CA LEU A 110 12.26 -15.65 -0.54
C LEU A 110 12.42 -15.09 -1.96
N SER A 111 13.45 -14.27 -2.17
CA SER A 111 13.71 -13.68 -3.48
C SER A 111 14.10 -14.71 -4.54
N ALA A 112 14.90 -15.71 -4.18
CA ALA A 112 15.32 -16.79 -5.06
C ALA A 112 14.13 -17.72 -5.41
N ASP A 113 13.30 -18.07 -4.43
CA ASP A 113 12.15 -18.96 -4.61
C ASP A 113 11.06 -18.27 -5.45
N TRP A 114 10.80 -16.97 -5.23
CA TRP A 114 9.93 -16.19 -6.10
C TRP A 114 10.44 -16.17 -7.55
N LYS A 115 11.73 -15.95 -7.77
CA LYS A 115 12.33 -15.96 -9.12
C LYS A 115 12.13 -17.31 -9.81
N LYS A 116 12.35 -18.42 -9.09
CA LYS A 116 12.13 -19.79 -9.62
C LYS A 116 10.66 -20.03 -9.96
N PHE A 117 9.73 -19.66 -9.04
CA PHE A 117 8.31 -19.75 -9.29
C PHE A 117 7.90 -18.97 -10.54
N TRP A 118 8.32 -17.71 -10.63
CA TRP A 118 8.00 -16.84 -11.76
C TRP A 118 8.48 -17.40 -13.09
N GLN A 119 9.68 -17.96 -13.13
CA GLN A 119 10.20 -18.64 -14.32
C GLN A 119 9.41 -19.89 -14.71
N LYS A 120 8.97 -20.70 -13.73
CA LYS A 120 8.11 -21.86 -13.98
C LYS A 120 6.74 -21.39 -14.52
N PHE A 121 6.17 -20.37 -13.92
CA PHE A 121 4.87 -19.84 -14.31
C PHE A 121 4.89 -19.27 -15.75
N LYS A 122 5.91 -18.51 -16.11
CA LYS A 122 6.07 -18.04 -17.49
C LYS A 122 6.14 -19.17 -18.51
N ARG A 123 6.92 -20.20 -18.21
CA ARG A 123 6.96 -21.40 -19.07
C ARG A 123 5.61 -22.10 -19.19
N TRP A 124 4.86 -22.11 -18.11
CA TRP A 124 3.50 -22.66 -18.10
C TRP A 124 2.58 -21.81 -18.98
N CYS A 125 2.64 -20.49 -18.89
CA CYS A 125 1.86 -19.59 -19.77
C CYS A 125 2.11 -19.90 -21.25
N VAL A 126 3.37 -19.98 -21.67
CA VAL A 126 3.73 -20.31 -23.05
C VAL A 126 3.16 -21.67 -23.49
N ARG A 127 3.29 -22.70 -22.67
CA ARG A 127 2.81 -24.07 -22.99
C ARG A 127 1.29 -24.18 -23.09
N ASN A 128 0.56 -23.33 -22.37
CA ASN A 128 -0.89 -23.36 -22.32
C ASN A 128 -1.56 -22.24 -23.10
N TYR A 129 -0.77 -21.50 -23.93
CA TYR A 129 -1.25 -20.37 -24.74
C TYR A 129 -1.96 -19.31 -23.90
N VAL A 130 -1.43 -19.05 -22.69
CA VAL A 130 -1.90 -18.01 -21.77
C VAL A 130 -0.91 -16.85 -21.82
N ASP A 131 -1.41 -15.64 -21.96
CA ASP A 131 -0.57 -14.44 -21.90
C ASP A 131 0.10 -14.29 -20.53
N GLU A 132 1.35 -13.82 -20.53
CA GLU A 132 2.08 -13.52 -19.30
C GLU A 132 1.45 -12.27 -18.64
N PRO A 133 1.03 -12.33 -17.36
CA PRO A 133 0.50 -11.16 -16.69
C PRO A 133 1.61 -10.24 -16.22
N GLU A 134 1.28 -8.97 -15.99
CA GLU A 134 2.04 -8.13 -15.09
C GLU A 134 1.77 -8.54 -13.64
N PHE A 135 2.70 -8.26 -12.73
CA PHE A 135 2.47 -8.55 -11.31
C PHE A 135 2.87 -7.41 -10.37
N ILE A 136 2.12 -7.31 -9.28
CA ILE A 136 2.46 -6.51 -8.11
C ILE A 136 2.45 -7.46 -6.91
N GLY A 137 3.63 -7.66 -6.31
CA GLY A 137 3.80 -8.51 -5.14
C GLY A 137 4.13 -7.68 -3.91
N VAL A 138 3.60 -8.09 -2.77
CA VAL A 138 3.88 -7.50 -1.47
C VAL A 138 4.26 -8.61 -0.49
N VAL A 139 5.36 -8.40 0.19
CA VAL A 139 5.87 -9.33 1.20
C VAL A 139 5.37 -8.89 2.57
N GLU A 140 4.87 -9.83 3.35
CA GLU A 140 4.32 -9.63 4.68
C GLU A 140 4.85 -10.70 5.64
N PRO A 141 5.33 -10.34 6.85
CA PRO A 141 5.65 -11.31 7.89
C PRO A 141 4.38 -11.81 8.57
N GLN A 142 4.26 -13.12 8.78
CA GLN A 142 3.26 -13.69 9.68
C GLN A 142 3.62 -13.35 11.14
N GLY A 143 2.67 -13.59 12.08
CA GLY A 143 2.93 -13.44 13.51
C GLY A 143 4.15 -14.22 14.01
N ARG A 144 4.40 -15.41 13.48
CA ARG A 144 5.62 -16.22 13.78
C ARG A 144 6.89 -15.75 13.03
N GLY A 145 6.84 -14.64 12.28
CA GLY A 145 7.95 -14.10 11.50
C GLY A 145 8.15 -14.69 10.11
N ALA A 146 7.47 -15.80 9.75
CA ALA A 146 7.58 -16.42 8.43
C ALA A 146 7.07 -15.48 7.33
N TRP A 147 7.75 -15.44 6.19
CA TRP A 147 7.34 -14.62 5.07
C TRP A 147 6.12 -15.16 4.35
N HIS A 148 5.16 -14.27 4.14
CA HIS A 148 4.09 -14.41 3.17
C HIS A 148 4.33 -13.48 1.98
N MET A 149 3.86 -13.89 0.81
CA MET A 149 3.83 -13.00 -0.35
C MET A 149 2.43 -12.99 -0.93
N HIS A 150 1.87 -11.80 -1.03
CA HIS A 150 0.61 -11.55 -1.72
C HIS A 150 0.90 -10.95 -3.08
N VAL A 151 0.31 -11.52 -4.15
CA VAL A 151 0.61 -11.12 -5.51
C VAL A 151 -0.68 -10.91 -6.29
N PHE A 152 -0.79 -9.76 -6.94
CA PHE A 152 -1.78 -9.54 -7.99
C PHE A 152 -1.16 -9.89 -9.33
N PHE A 153 -1.75 -10.85 -10.03
CA PHE A 153 -1.52 -11.08 -11.44
C PHE A 153 -2.56 -10.30 -12.23
N ILE A 154 -2.12 -9.54 -13.24
CA ILE A 154 -2.92 -8.55 -13.92
C ILE A 154 -2.76 -8.74 -15.43
N TRP A 155 -3.85 -9.06 -16.11
CA TRP A 155 -3.89 -9.20 -17.57
C TRP A 155 -4.55 -7.98 -18.22
N SER A 156 -4.32 -7.79 -19.50
CA SER A 156 -4.98 -6.77 -20.33
C SER A 156 -6.44 -7.12 -20.68
N HIS A 157 -6.83 -8.36 -20.45
CA HIS A 157 -8.14 -8.95 -20.71
C HIS A 157 -8.59 -9.78 -19.51
N THR A 158 -9.73 -10.45 -19.58
CA THR A 158 -10.24 -11.30 -18.51
C THR A 158 -9.19 -12.34 -18.10
N ALA A 159 -8.84 -12.32 -16.82
CA ALA A 159 -7.84 -13.22 -16.25
C ALA A 159 -8.25 -14.69 -16.41
N PRO A 160 -7.35 -15.57 -16.87
CA PRO A 160 -7.64 -16.99 -17.01
C PRO A 160 -7.95 -17.63 -15.66
N TYR A 161 -8.63 -18.76 -15.70
CA TYR A 161 -8.76 -19.60 -14.52
C TYR A 161 -7.38 -20.22 -14.21
N LEU A 162 -6.93 -20.02 -12.99
CA LEU A 162 -5.71 -20.62 -12.46
C LEU A 162 -6.09 -21.59 -11.37
N ASP A 163 -6.01 -22.89 -11.66
CA ASP A 163 -6.23 -23.89 -10.63
C ASP A 163 -5.11 -23.85 -9.60
N ASN A 164 -5.50 -23.63 -8.34
CA ASN A 164 -4.53 -23.50 -7.25
C ASN A 164 -3.78 -24.80 -6.99
N ASN A 165 -4.48 -25.94 -7.04
CA ASN A 165 -3.95 -27.22 -6.59
C ASN A 165 -3.12 -27.91 -7.67
N THR A 166 -3.50 -27.77 -8.93
CA THR A 166 -2.82 -28.43 -10.06
C THR A 166 -1.79 -27.54 -10.77
N VAL A 167 -1.90 -26.21 -10.62
CA VAL A 167 -1.01 -25.27 -11.31
C VAL A 167 -0.12 -24.50 -10.32
N ILE A 168 -0.71 -23.77 -9.39
CA ILE A 168 0.04 -22.82 -8.56
C ILE A 168 0.82 -23.52 -7.45
N ALA A 169 0.17 -24.36 -6.66
CA ALA A 169 0.80 -25.03 -5.52
C ALA A 169 1.98 -25.93 -5.92
N PRO A 170 1.89 -26.77 -7.00
CA PRO A 170 3.04 -27.57 -7.44
C PRO A 170 4.22 -26.74 -7.96
N MET A 171 3.95 -25.58 -8.57
CA MET A 171 5.01 -24.67 -9.01
C MET A 171 5.72 -24.00 -7.85
N TRP A 172 4.96 -23.62 -6.81
CA TRP A 172 5.52 -23.02 -5.61
C TRP A 172 6.33 -24.04 -4.83
N GLY A 173 5.72 -25.11 -4.36
CA GLY A 173 6.39 -26.26 -3.73
C GLY A 173 6.99 -26.00 -2.34
N HIS A 174 6.72 -24.86 -1.70
CA HIS A 174 7.29 -24.49 -0.41
C HIS A 174 6.27 -24.45 0.73
N GLY A 175 4.99 -24.54 0.42
CA GLY A 175 3.92 -24.50 1.41
C GLY A 175 2.56 -24.19 0.79
N PHE A 176 1.64 -23.67 1.60
CA PHE A 176 0.28 -23.40 1.18
C PHE A 176 0.21 -22.22 0.20
N THR A 177 -0.65 -22.37 -0.81
CA THR A 177 -1.00 -21.31 -1.75
C THR A 177 -2.50 -21.13 -1.82
N LYS A 178 -2.95 -19.92 -2.15
CA LYS A 178 -4.36 -19.61 -2.36
C LYS A 178 -4.51 -18.69 -3.55
N THR A 179 -5.43 -19.00 -4.45
CA THR A 179 -5.79 -18.18 -5.60
C THR A 179 -7.23 -17.69 -5.43
N LYS A 180 -7.44 -16.38 -5.53
CA LYS A 180 -8.76 -15.75 -5.46
C LYS A 180 -9.02 -14.86 -6.66
N SER A 181 -10.27 -14.77 -7.10
CA SER A 181 -10.72 -13.69 -7.97
C SER A 181 -10.81 -12.40 -7.17
N VAL A 182 -10.52 -11.28 -7.83
CA VAL A 182 -10.76 -9.94 -7.27
C VAL A 182 -12.17 -9.56 -7.70
N THR A 183 -13.11 -9.54 -6.75
CA THR A 183 -14.52 -9.21 -7.02
C THR A 183 -15.04 -8.25 -5.97
N ASN A 184 -16.03 -7.45 -6.34
CA ASN A 184 -16.79 -6.56 -5.43
C ASN A 184 -15.94 -5.57 -4.62
N CYS A 185 -14.84 -5.09 -5.19
CA CYS A 185 -14.00 -4.08 -4.55
C CYS A 185 -13.68 -2.96 -5.56
N ASP A 186 -14.16 -1.77 -5.29
CA ASP A 186 -13.95 -0.58 -6.12
C ASP A 186 -12.63 0.15 -5.82
N ASN A 187 -11.97 -0.20 -4.71
CA ASN A 187 -10.68 0.34 -4.30
C ASN A 187 -9.79 -0.76 -3.68
N VAL A 188 -9.32 -1.65 -4.53
CA VAL A 188 -8.48 -2.80 -4.15
C VAL A 188 -7.20 -2.35 -3.45
N GLY A 189 -6.63 -1.22 -3.85
CA GLY A 189 -5.41 -0.69 -3.25
C GLY A 189 -5.61 -0.24 -1.80
N ALA A 190 -6.74 0.39 -1.48
CA ALA A 190 -7.07 0.77 -0.10
C ALA A 190 -7.34 -0.46 0.77
N TYR A 191 -8.12 -1.41 0.25
CA TYR A 191 -8.41 -2.66 0.94
C TYR A 191 -7.12 -3.43 1.28
N PHE A 192 -6.24 -3.57 0.30
CA PHE A 192 -5.00 -4.34 0.46
C PHE A 192 -3.98 -3.64 1.38
N SER A 193 -3.81 -2.32 1.27
CA SER A 193 -2.85 -1.58 2.09
C SER A 193 -3.17 -1.65 3.59
N ALA A 194 -4.43 -1.87 3.95
CA ALA A 194 -4.85 -2.04 5.34
C ALA A 194 -4.36 -3.36 5.95
N TYR A 195 -4.04 -4.37 5.14
CA TYR A 195 -3.52 -5.66 5.64
C TYR A 195 -2.03 -5.64 5.96
N LEU A 196 -1.25 -4.81 5.27
CA LEU A 196 0.21 -4.89 5.29
C LEU A 196 0.88 -4.47 6.59
N GLY A 197 0.21 -3.65 7.37
CA GLY A 197 0.76 -3.14 8.63
C GLY A 197 0.00 -3.62 9.86
N ASP A 198 -1.22 -4.05 9.67
CA ASP A 198 -2.15 -4.37 10.76
C ASP A 198 -1.94 -5.82 11.24
N MET A 199 -2.09 -6.06 12.54
CA MET A 199 -1.95 -7.38 13.14
C MET A 199 -3.13 -7.67 14.07
N PRO A 200 -3.68 -8.90 14.10
CA PRO A 200 -4.62 -9.30 15.14
C PRO A 200 -4.05 -9.08 16.53
N LEU A 201 -4.90 -8.66 17.48
CA LEU A 201 -4.46 -8.28 18.83
C LEU A 201 -3.87 -9.49 19.58
N ASP A 202 -4.43 -10.68 19.39
CA ASP A 202 -3.94 -11.93 19.94
C ASP A 202 -2.52 -12.25 19.43
N GLU A 203 -2.29 -12.19 18.11
CA GLU A 203 -0.94 -12.36 17.52
C GLU A 203 0.05 -11.31 18.04
N PHE A 204 -0.39 -10.06 18.24
CA PHE A 204 0.46 -8.98 18.75
C PHE A 204 0.87 -9.22 20.20
N GLN A 205 -0.05 -9.67 21.04
CA GLN A 205 0.21 -9.98 22.45
C GLN A 205 1.20 -11.15 22.61
N ASP A 206 1.11 -12.15 21.74
CA ASP A 206 2.03 -13.29 21.74
C ASP A 206 3.47 -12.88 21.36
N LEU A 207 3.62 -11.87 20.47
CA LEU A 207 4.93 -11.41 20.00
C LEU A 207 5.60 -10.40 20.91
N ALA A 208 4.85 -9.60 21.62
CA ALA A 208 5.33 -8.51 22.44
C ALA A 208 4.59 -8.50 23.81
N PRO A 209 4.78 -9.54 24.64
CA PRO A 209 4.05 -9.66 25.91
C PRO A 209 4.33 -8.52 26.88
N ASP A 210 5.51 -7.89 26.78
CA ASP A 210 5.92 -6.75 27.62
C ASP A 210 5.43 -5.39 27.09
N GLU A 211 4.89 -5.34 25.87
CA GLU A 211 4.36 -4.11 25.29
C GLU A 211 2.86 -3.99 25.55
N GLN A 212 2.47 -2.98 26.30
CA GLN A 212 1.06 -2.71 26.52
C GLN A 212 0.40 -2.25 25.21
N ALA A 213 -0.64 -2.96 24.79
CA ALA A 213 -1.45 -2.61 23.61
C ALA A 213 -2.06 -1.19 23.69
N THR A 214 -2.05 -0.56 24.85
CA THR A 214 -2.51 0.82 25.09
C THR A 214 -1.71 1.89 24.36
N THR A 215 -0.49 1.59 23.89
CA THR A 215 0.32 2.52 23.09
C THR A 215 0.00 2.48 21.59
N PHE A 216 -0.85 1.56 21.16
CA PHE A 216 -1.23 1.37 19.76
C PHE A 216 -2.70 1.68 19.51
N VAL A 217 -3.00 2.12 18.29
CA VAL A 217 -4.40 2.29 17.86
C VAL A 217 -5.00 0.92 17.58
N ILE A 218 -5.98 0.53 18.37
CA ILE A 218 -6.74 -0.72 18.19
C ILE A 218 -8.03 -0.38 17.47
N ASN A 219 -8.27 -1.04 16.34
CA ASN A 219 -9.52 -0.95 15.59
C ASN A 219 -10.25 -2.29 15.62
N GLU A 220 -11.57 -2.22 15.63
CA GLU A 220 -12.42 -3.39 15.42
C GLU A 220 -12.75 -3.51 13.93
N LYS A 221 -12.54 -4.69 13.36
CA LYS A 221 -12.89 -4.98 11.96
C LYS A 221 -13.72 -6.26 11.87
N PRO A 222 -14.81 -6.25 11.09
CA PRO A 222 -15.51 -7.47 10.74
C PRO A 222 -14.60 -8.32 9.84
N VAL A 223 -14.35 -9.55 10.22
CA VAL A 223 -13.59 -10.54 9.45
C VAL A 223 -14.47 -11.75 9.23
N THR A 224 -14.68 -12.12 7.97
CA THR A 224 -15.40 -13.35 7.65
C THR A 224 -14.43 -14.53 7.77
N ASP A 225 -14.76 -15.50 8.63
CA ASP A 225 -13.96 -16.71 8.84
C ASP A 225 -14.08 -17.69 7.67
N GLN A 226 -13.47 -18.87 7.83
CA GLN A 226 -13.48 -19.90 6.79
C GLN A 226 -14.87 -20.52 6.59
N ASP A 227 -15.73 -20.42 7.59
CA ASP A 227 -17.08 -20.96 7.61
C ASP A 227 -18.15 -19.96 7.17
N GLY A 228 -17.71 -18.76 6.74
CA GLY A 228 -18.58 -17.69 6.26
C GLY A 228 -19.22 -16.86 7.38
N GLN A 229 -18.84 -17.04 8.64
CA GLN A 229 -19.33 -16.25 9.76
C GLN A 229 -18.53 -14.95 9.89
N THR A 230 -19.21 -13.84 10.08
CA THR A 230 -18.58 -12.55 10.31
C THR A 230 -18.30 -12.36 11.80
N VAL A 231 -17.03 -12.38 12.17
CA VAL A 231 -16.55 -12.17 13.53
C VAL A 231 -15.84 -10.82 13.61
N THR A 232 -16.12 -10.05 14.64
CA THR A 232 -15.38 -8.80 14.89
C THR A 232 -14.03 -9.12 15.54
N LYS A 233 -12.93 -8.81 14.83
CA LYS A 233 -11.57 -8.96 15.37
C LYS A 233 -10.97 -7.61 15.74
N LYS A 234 -10.28 -7.58 16.89
CA LYS A 234 -9.46 -6.43 17.30
C LYS A 234 -8.13 -6.48 16.56
N ILE A 235 -7.78 -5.38 15.93
CA ILE A 235 -6.60 -5.26 15.06
C ILE A 235 -5.72 -4.12 15.57
N VAL A 236 -4.45 -4.42 15.81
CA VAL A 236 -3.42 -3.44 16.17
C VAL A 236 -2.88 -2.81 14.90
N LYS A 237 -3.08 -1.51 14.74
CA LYS A 237 -2.54 -0.76 13.60
C LYS A 237 -1.03 -0.70 13.65
N GLY A 238 -0.39 -1.11 12.55
CA GLY A 238 1.07 -1.08 12.44
C GLY A 238 1.80 -2.15 13.24
N GLY A 239 1.10 -3.09 13.88
CA GLY A 239 1.71 -4.13 14.72
C GLY A 239 2.74 -5.00 13.99
N ARG A 240 2.55 -5.24 12.67
CA ARG A 240 3.50 -6.03 11.86
C ARG A 240 4.78 -5.29 11.49
N LEU A 241 4.82 -3.96 11.62
CA LEU A 241 5.94 -3.15 11.13
C LEU A 241 7.26 -3.44 11.84
N LYS A 242 7.20 -3.89 13.09
CA LYS A 242 8.35 -4.31 13.88
C LYS A 242 9.01 -5.58 13.35
N LEU A 243 8.26 -6.40 12.62
CA LEU A 243 8.77 -7.65 12.05
C LEU A 243 9.54 -7.46 10.73
N TYR A 244 9.49 -6.26 10.14
CA TYR A 244 10.23 -5.97 8.92
C TYR A 244 11.64 -5.50 9.22
N PRO A 245 12.66 -6.15 8.65
CA PRO A 245 14.04 -5.65 8.72
C PRO A 245 14.18 -4.26 8.08
N PRO A 246 15.10 -3.43 8.57
CA PRO A 246 15.42 -2.17 7.93
C PRO A 246 15.88 -2.38 6.48
N GLY A 247 15.44 -1.52 5.57
CA GLY A 247 15.84 -1.57 4.17
C GLY A 247 15.22 -2.68 3.32
N MET A 248 14.43 -3.59 3.89
CA MET A 248 13.75 -4.64 3.13
C MET A 248 12.82 -4.06 2.04
N ASN A 249 12.93 -4.62 0.83
CA ASN A 249 12.01 -4.29 -0.25
C ASN A 249 10.69 -5.06 -0.11
N ILE A 250 9.69 -4.38 0.44
CA ILE A 250 8.36 -4.95 0.69
C ILE A 250 7.57 -5.11 -0.62
N VAL A 251 7.76 -4.20 -1.58
CA VAL A 251 6.98 -4.16 -2.83
C VAL A 251 7.82 -4.65 -3.99
N ARG A 252 7.30 -5.59 -4.73
CA ARG A 252 7.93 -6.14 -5.95
C ARG A 252 6.95 -6.01 -7.11
N SER A 253 7.44 -5.61 -8.28
CA SER A 253 6.58 -5.50 -9.47
C SER A 253 7.36 -5.85 -10.74
N SER A 254 6.62 -6.33 -11.73
CA SER A 254 7.14 -6.45 -13.10
C SER A 254 7.32 -5.08 -13.76
N LYS A 255 8.01 -5.06 -14.89
CA LYS A 255 8.42 -3.80 -15.55
C LYS A 255 7.27 -3.04 -16.21
N GLY A 256 6.23 -3.73 -16.67
CA GLY A 256 5.08 -3.13 -17.34
C GLY A 256 4.02 -2.56 -16.40
N VAL A 257 4.21 -2.67 -15.09
CA VAL A 257 3.30 -2.09 -14.10
C VAL A 257 3.24 -0.57 -14.24
N LYS A 258 2.02 -0.05 -14.48
CA LYS A 258 1.74 1.38 -14.62
C LYS A 258 1.95 2.09 -13.27
N ARG A 259 2.48 3.30 -13.34
CA ARG A 259 2.68 4.18 -12.18
C ARG A 259 1.69 5.33 -12.20
N PRO A 260 1.38 5.94 -11.03
CA PRO A 260 0.51 7.11 -10.99
C PRO A 260 1.10 8.27 -11.80
N THR A 261 0.25 9.01 -12.46
CA THR A 261 0.63 10.28 -13.08
C THR A 261 0.27 11.44 -12.17
N VAL A 262 1.11 12.47 -12.18
CA VAL A 262 0.96 13.65 -11.31
C VAL A 262 0.91 14.89 -12.17
N GLU A 263 -0.05 15.75 -11.91
CA GLU A 263 -0.15 17.07 -12.50
C GLU A 263 -0.40 18.13 -11.43
N PHE A 264 -0.19 19.37 -11.80
CA PHE A 264 -0.32 20.51 -10.91
C PHE A 264 -1.18 21.61 -11.57
N SER A 265 -2.10 22.17 -10.80
CA SER A 265 -3.03 23.20 -11.25
C SER A 265 -3.51 24.04 -10.06
N SER A 266 -4.47 24.94 -10.27
CA SER A 266 -5.29 25.46 -9.18
C SER A 266 -6.27 24.42 -8.67
N TYR A 267 -6.76 24.59 -7.44
CA TYR A 267 -7.77 23.67 -6.88
C TYR A 267 -9.07 23.69 -7.71
N GLU A 268 -9.49 24.86 -8.20
CA GLU A 268 -10.67 24.99 -9.06
C GLU A 268 -10.54 24.17 -10.37
N GLU A 269 -9.36 24.23 -11.01
CA GLU A 269 -9.11 23.44 -12.22
C GLU A 269 -9.07 21.92 -11.93
N ALA A 270 -8.49 21.54 -10.79
CA ALA A 270 -8.44 20.15 -10.35
C ALA A 270 -9.85 19.62 -10.07
N GLN A 271 -10.73 20.41 -9.46
CA GLN A 271 -12.13 20.04 -9.20
C GLN A 271 -12.92 19.80 -10.50
N LYS A 272 -12.67 20.57 -11.55
CA LYS A 272 -13.30 20.37 -12.87
C LYS A 272 -12.96 19.00 -13.46
N LYS A 273 -11.75 18.45 -13.19
CA LYS A 273 -11.28 17.16 -13.71
C LYS A 273 -11.92 15.96 -13.01
N VAL A 274 -12.38 16.13 -11.79
CA VAL A 274 -13.06 15.06 -11.03
C VAL A 274 -14.58 15.21 -11.03
N CYS A 275 -15.09 16.16 -11.80
CA CYS A 275 -16.54 16.36 -11.95
C CYS A 275 -17.21 15.06 -12.44
N GLY A 276 -18.30 14.65 -11.76
CA GLY A 276 -19.01 13.40 -12.07
C GLY A 276 -18.41 12.14 -11.44
N GLN A 277 -17.31 12.25 -10.69
CA GLN A 277 -16.77 11.14 -9.90
C GLN A 277 -17.29 11.21 -8.46
N THR A 278 -17.47 10.06 -7.83
CA THR A 278 -17.87 9.98 -6.41
C THR A 278 -16.74 10.37 -5.49
N GLN A 279 -16.92 11.37 -4.63
CA GLN A 279 -16.00 11.69 -3.57
C GLN A 279 -16.05 10.62 -2.46
N THR A 280 -14.94 9.93 -2.21
CA THR A 280 -14.87 8.82 -1.25
C THR A 280 -14.20 9.20 0.06
N PHE A 281 -13.49 10.32 0.07
CA PHE A 281 -12.79 10.82 1.27
C PHE A 281 -12.52 12.31 1.12
N LYS A 282 -12.58 13.04 2.25
CA LYS A 282 -12.05 14.40 2.35
C LYS A 282 -11.55 14.68 3.76
N ALA A 283 -10.44 15.41 3.88
CA ALA A 283 -9.92 15.88 5.16
C ALA A 283 -9.07 17.15 4.97
N GLY A 284 -9.19 18.06 5.91
CA GLY A 284 -8.35 19.25 6.03
C GLY A 284 -7.35 19.11 7.16
N TYR A 285 -6.12 19.59 6.96
CA TYR A 285 -5.04 19.56 7.94
C TYR A 285 -4.39 20.93 8.04
N SER A 286 -4.18 21.40 9.27
CA SER A 286 -3.30 22.54 9.57
C SER A 286 -1.95 22.00 10.03
N LEU A 287 -0.89 22.44 9.39
CA LEU A 287 0.49 22.14 9.76
C LEU A 287 0.99 23.28 10.65
N VAL A 288 1.29 22.95 11.92
CA VAL A 288 1.70 23.93 12.94
C VAL A 288 3.17 23.73 13.25
N GLY A 289 3.94 24.79 13.24
CA GLY A 289 5.35 24.82 13.62
C GLY A 289 5.54 24.59 15.13
N ASP A 290 6.79 24.41 15.54
CA ASP A 290 7.14 24.22 16.96
C ASP A 290 6.91 25.51 17.78
N ASP A 291 6.81 26.66 17.11
CA ASP A 291 6.43 27.96 17.64
C ASP A 291 4.90 28.17 17.84
N GLY A 292 4.10 27.15 17.49
CA GLY A 292 2.63 27.17 17.56
C GLY A 292 1.96 27.90 16.40
N ASN A 293 2.72 28.47 15.45
CA ASN A 293 2.15 29.16 14.29
C ASN A 293 1.78 28.20 13.16
N GLU A 294 0.68 28.51 12.48
CA GLU A 294 0.28 27.76 11.28
C GLU A 294 1.29 28.00 10.13
N VAL A 295 1.90 26.94 9.65
CA VAL A 295 2.89 26.95 8.56
C VAL A 295 2.23 26.78 7.21
N ASN A 296 1.25 25.88 7.12
CA ASN A 296 0.54 25.55 5.88
C ASN A 296 -0.81 24.88 6.18
N GLN A 297 -1.74 25.02 5.26
CA GLN A 297 -2.98 24.25 5.23
C GLN A 297 -2.93 23.29 4.07
N VAL A 298 -3.28 22.03 4.32
CA VAL A 298 -3.31 20.96 3.34
C VAL A 298 -4.66 20.28 3.37
N TYR A 299 -5.27 20.13 2.22
CA TYR A 299 -6.58 19.52 2.06
C TYR A 299 -6.47 18.35 1.11
N LYS A 300 -6.98 17.17 1.53
CA LYS A 300 -6.94 15.94 0.74
C LYS A 300 -8.31 15.45 0.41
N GLU A 301 -8.52 15.06 -0.83
CA GLU A 301 -9.74 14.46 -1.34
C GLU A 301 -9.41 13.26 -2.21
N TYR A 302 -10.24 12.23 -2.13
CA TYR A 302 -10.19 11.08 -3.01
C TYR A 302 -11.50 10.94 -3.77
N TYR A 303 -11.39 10.72 -5.06
CA TYR A 303 -12.50 10.52 -5.98
C TYR A 303 -12.36 9.15 -6.66
N ASN A 304 -13.52 8.52 -6.94
CA ASN A 304 -13.56 7.24 -7.63
C ASN A 304 -14.54 7.30 -8.81
N ALA A 305 -14.03 7.06 -10.02
CA ALA A 305 -14.78 7.19 -11.26
C ALA A 305 -15.78 6.03 -11.49
N VAL A 306 -15.58 4.87 -10.84
CA VAL A 306 -16.43 3.68 -11.01
C VAL A 306 -17.35 3.40 -9.84
N ARG A 307 -17.15 4.08 -8.70
CA ARG A 307 -18.03 3.97 -7.56
C ARG A 307 -19.34 4.65 -7.91
N LYS A 308 -20.44 3.90 -7.77
CA LYS A 308 -21.78 4.48 -7.84
C LYS A 308 -22.18 4.88 -6.43
N ASP A 309 -22.68 6.10 -6.25
CA ASP A 309 -23.34 6.46 -5.02
C ASP A 309 -24.50 5.46 -4.81
N MET A 310 -24.50 4.78 -3.67
CA MET A 310 -25.71 4.08 -3.26
C MET A 310 -26.76 5.18 -3.04
N GLN A 311 -27.68 5.29 -3.97
CA GLN A 311 -28.86 6.12 -3.75
C GLN A 311 -29.53 5.58 -2.50
N GLU A 312 -29.58 6.41 -1.46
CA GLU A 312 -30.35 6.16 -0.25
C GLU A 312 -31.84 5.97 -0.56
#